data_82ed755e04e1ee47ef44f69268940976
#
_entry.id   82ed755e04e1ee47ef44f69268940976
#
_cell.length_a   1.000
_cell.length_b   1.000
_cell.length_c   1.000
_cell.angle_alpha   90.00
_cell.angle_beta   90.00
_cell.angle_gamma   90.00
#
_symmetry.space_group_name_H-M   'P 1'
#
loop_
_entity.id
_entity.type
_entity.pdbx_description
1 polymer ?
#
loop_
_entity_poly.entity_id
_entity_poly.type
_entity_poly.pdbx_seq_one_letter_code
_entity_poly.pdbx_strand_id
1 'polypeptide(L)'
;MLFKRKKKTDDTQLHIESIPDESTKGFNVVEICEQMVEAARELEDNRTEYALVTNYLTDIERMENMSETDKKTMNDAAANILTLEKTRSDFLKTKNRISDSQYAQMQQLEDEIPRAIKRLEKNESSLDVINKDLRYLEGEKVQFDIDGEYAKSRQRVFRVYAVLLVVFFAVVVAVCTLMQIVYGADTTIFMLIGALLSAVAGSFVLLTYQSYSDEVKSAAASKNKAVALENRVKIKYVSIKNAVDYTYEKYHVKNSKEFVYNYEQYLLAVKDKERFRRTNEDLEYNSKKLVSVLSKNDFYDARVWLNYTNAIVDHKEMVEQKHELIVRRQKLRGRMSCNVETITRLRREILSHRSELGDRIHEVNRILNKIAELDMEVQSEDCLLSTSPSPRDGL
;
A
#
# COMPACT_ATOMS: atom_id res chain seq x y z
N MET A 1 -14.77 -5.79 -28.40
CA MET A 1 -13.85 -5.06 -29.28
C MET A 1 -12.70 -5.99 -29.70
N LEU A 2 -13.05 -7.02 -30.47
CA LEU A 2 -12.14 -8.00 -31.04
C LEU A 2 -11.44 -7.38 -32.26
N PHE A 3 -10.14 -7.49 -32.33
CA PHE A 3 -9.32 -7.17 -33.50
C PHE A 3 -9.16 -5.68 -33.89
N LYS A 4 -8.64 -4.84 -32.98
CA LYS A 4 -7.88 -3.66 -33.41
C LYS A 4 -6.41 -4.08 -33.64
N ARG A 5 -6.11 -4.52 -34.86
CA ARG A 5 -4.73 -4.71 -35.32
C ARG A 5 -4.06 -3.35 -35.36
N LYS A 6 -2.90 -3.19 -34.71
CA LYS A 6 -1.97 -2.09 -35.02
C LYS A 6 -1.61 -2.23 -36.51
N LYS A 7 -1.98 -1.24 -37.32
CA LYS A 7 -1.54 -1.12 -38.70
C LYS A 7 0.00 -1.17 -38.70
N LYS A 8 0.56 -2.29 -39.17
CA LYS A 8 1.91 -2.27 -39.72
C LYS A 8 1.73 -1.67 -41.09
N THR A 9 2.07 -0.41 -41.22
CA THR A 9 2.22 0.28 -42.50
C THR A 9 3.46 -0.31 -43.16
N ASP A 10 3.30 -1.40 -43.91
CA ASP A 10 4.20 -1.66 -45.05
C ASP A 10 3.74 -0.71 -46.14
N ASP A 11 4.49 0.40 -46.24
CA ASP A 11 4.36 1.37 -47.30
C ASP A 11 4.85 0.76 -48.63
N THR A 12 4.01 -0.09 -49.23
CA THR A 12 4.02 -0.21 -50.67
C THR A 12 3.09 0.87 -51.19
N GLN A 13 3.51 2.12 -51.04
CA GLN A 13 2.86 3.25 -51.71
C GLN A 13 2.86 2.97 -53.19
N LEU A 14 1.67 2.67 -53.73
CA LEU A 14 1.39 2.92 -55.15
C LEU A 14 1.41 4.43 -55.31
N HIS A 15 2.61 4.99 -55.54
CA HIS A 15 2.76 6.38 -55.92
C HIS A 15 2.14 6.51 -57.33
N ILE A 16 0.93 7.04 -57.38
CA ILE A 16 0.41 7.64 -58.61
C ILE A 16 1.09 8.99 -58.66
N GLU A 17 2.15 9.12 -59.51
CA GLU A 17 2.70 10.42 -59.84
C GLU A 17 1.56 11.30 -60.35
N SER A 18 1.43 12.50 -59.77
CA SER A 18 0.40 13.48 -60.08
C SER A 18 0.34 13.72 -61.62
N ILE A 19 -0.71 13.19 -62.23
CA ILE A 19 -1.04 13.48 -63.63
C ILE A 19 -1.56 14.92 -63.70
N PRO A 20 -1.01 15.82 -64.56
CA PRO A 20 -1.48 17.17 -64.63
C PRO A 20 -2.95 17.21 -65.07
N ASP A 21 -3.77 17.94 -64.32
CA ASP A 21 -5.18 18.18 -64.58
C ASP A 21 -5.32 19.13 -65.81
N GLU A 22 -5.58 18.57 -66.97
CA GLU A 22 -6.17 19.32 -68.06
C GLU A 22 -7.63 18.93 -68.19
N SER A 23 -8.47 19.85 -67.75
CA SER A 23 -9.94 19.78 -67.77
C SER A 23 -10.45 19.53 -69.21
N THR A 24 -10.85 18.31 -69.53
CA THR A 24 -11.79 17.96 -70.56
C THR A 24 -13.07 17.38 -69.92
N LYS A 25 -14.18 18.08 -70.18
CA LYS A 25 -15.51 17.67 -69.84
C LYS A 25 -15.81 16.30 -70.47
N GLY A 26 -15.84 15.24 -69.66
CA GLY A 26 -16.36 13.97 -70.09
C GLY A 26 -15.96 12.75 -69.33
N PHE A 27 -14.73 12.39 -69.30
CA PHE A 27 -14.30 11.11 -68.71
C PHE A 27 -13.01 11.28 -67.91
N ASN A 28 -13.15 11.23 -66.56
CA ASN A 28 -12.00 11.35 -65.65
C ASN A 28 -11.37 10.00 -65.36
N VAL A 29 -10.47 9.53 -66.20
CA VAL A 29 -9.79 8.24 -66.08
C VAL A 29 -8.97 8.14 -64.81
N VAL A 30 -8.43 9.26 -64.33
CA VAL A 30 -7.61 9.29 -63.09
C VAL A 30 -8.48 8.92 -61.90
N GLU A 31 -9.65 9.56 -61.78
CA GLU A 31 -10.57 9.31 -60.69
C GLU A 31 -11.08 7.85 -60.68
N ILE A 32 -11.36 7.31 -61.88
CA ILE A 32 -11.80 5.89 -62.00
C ILE A 32 -10.68 4.93 -61.61
N CYS A 33 -9.43 5.21 -62.00
CA CYS A 33 -8.27 4.43 -61.60
C CYS A 33 -8.00 4.52 -60.09
N GLU A 34 -8.16 5.69 -59.47
CA GLU A 34 -8.05 5.88 -58.04
C GLU A 34 -9.13 5.07 -57.28
N GLN A 35 -10.38 5.14 -57.68
CA GLN A 35 -11.48 4.34 -57.12
C GLN A 35 -11.22 2.84 -57.26
N MET A 36 -10.65 2.41 -58.40
CA MET A 36 -10.33 0.99 -58.62
C MET A 36 -9.17 0.50 -57.74
N VAL A 37 -8.15 1.32 -57.53
CA VAL A 37 -7.00 1.04 -56.65
C VAL A 37 -7.49 0.97 -55.19
N GLU A 38 -8.37 1.89 -54.76
CA GLU A 38 -8.94 1.86 -53.38
C GLU A 38 -9.79 0.62 -53.18
N ALA A 39 -10.67 0.26 -54.13
CA ALA A 39 -11.45 -0.97 -54.08
C ALA A 39 -10.56 -2.23 -54.02
N ALA A 40 -9.44 -2.24 -54.76
CA ALA A 40 -8.46 -3.35 -54.71
C ALA A 40 -7.76 -3.45 -53.32
N ARG A 41 -7.39 -2.29 -52.73
CA ARG A 41 -6.84 -2.27 -51.36
C ARG A 41 -7.84 -2.79 -50.33
N GLU A 42 -9.07 -2.30 -50.36
CA GLU A 42 -10.12 -2.78 -49.46
C GLU A 42 -10.39 -4.28 -49.66
N LEU A 43 -10.31 -4.79 -50.87
CA LEU A 43 -10.47 -6.20 -51.17
C LEU A 43 -9.36 -7.01 -50.49
N GLU A 44 -8.13 -6.59 -50.57
CA GLU A 44 -6.98 -7.27 -49.93
C GLU A 44 -7.06 -7.22 -48.40
N ASP A 45 -7.39 -6.06 -47.84
CA ASP A 45 -7.64 -5.91 -46.38
C ASP A 45 -8.77 -6.82 -45.91
N ASN A 46 -9.89 -6.87 -46.63
CA ASN A 46 -11.03 -7.73 -46.31
C ASN A 46 -10.68 -9.22 -46.43
N ARG A 47 -9.78 -9.61 -47.34
CA ARG A 47 -9.31 -10.97 -47.50
C ARG A 47 -8.46 -11.44 -46.33
N THR A 48 -7.46 -10.65 -45.99
CA THR A 48 -6.59 -10.97 -44.85
C THR A 48 -7.41 -11.13 -43.60
N GLU A 49 -8.42 -10.29 -43.41
CA GLU A 49 -9.35 -10.40 -42.30
C GLU A 49 -10.27 -11.61 -42.41
N TYR A 50 -10.76 -11.94 -43.61
CA TYR A 50 -11.59 -13.13 -43.86
C TYR A 50 -10.84 -14.43 -43.56
N ALA A 51 -9.57 -14.55 -44.03
CA ALA A 51 -8.72 -15.67 -43.74
C ALA A 51 -8.48 -15.82 -42.22
N LEU A 52 -8.21 -14.72 -41.53
CA LEU A 52 -8.02 -14.71 -40.09
C LEU A 52 -9.28 -15.19 -39.33
N VAL A 53 -10.45 -14.64 -39.68
CA VAL A 53 -11.74 -15.05 -39.07
C VAL A 53 -12.03 -16.52 -39.37
N THR A 54 -11.73 -17.00 -40.55
CA THR A 54 -11.91 -18.42 -40.94
C THR A 54 -11.00 -19.33 -40.11
N ASN A 55 -9.74 -18.95 -39.91
CA ASN A 55 -8.80 -19.69 -39.07
C ASN A 55 -9.30 -19.81 -37.63
N TYR A 56 -9.85 -18.73 -37.05
CA TYR A 56 -10.41 -18.78 -35.69
C TYR A 56 -11.66 -19.65 -35.59
N LEU A 57 -12.51 -19.68 -36.63
CA LEU A 57 -13.65 -20.62 -36.68
C LEU A 57 -13.17 -22.04 -36.72
N THR A 58 -12.13 -22.32 -37.52
CA THR A 58 -11.48 -23.63 -37.55
C THR A 58 -10.87 -24.04 -36.22
N ASP A 59 -10.27 -23.08 -35.50
CA ASP A 59 -9.77 -23.32 -34.15
C ASP A 59 -10.91 -23.71 -33.17
N ILE A 60 -12.09 -23.06 -33.25
CA ILE A 60 -13.26 -23.46 -32.46
C ILE A 60 -13.71 -24.91 -32.82
N GLU A 61 -13.75 -25.25 -34.10
CA GLU A 61 -14.08 -26.63 -34.53
C GLU A 61 -13.05 -27.64 -34.01
N ARG A 62 -11.77 -27.29 -33.99
CA ARG A 62 -10.71 -28.12 -33.39
C ARG A 62 -10.92 -28.32 -31.89
N MET A 63 -11.33 -27.25 -31.14
CA MET A 63 -11.69 -27.38 -29.72
C MET A 63 -12.82 -28.42 -29.51
N GLU A 64 -13.84 -28.36 -30.37
CA GLU A 64 -14.96 -29.30 -30.29
C GLU A 64 -14.53 -30.74 -30.56
N ASN A 65 -13.50 -30.97 -31.40
CA ASN A 65 -13.02 -32.26 -31.83
C ASN A 65 -11.77 -32.77 -31.09
N MET A 66 -11.25 -32.04 -30.11
CA MET A 66 -10.08 -32.44 -29.31
C MET A 66 -10.35 -33.69 -28.49
N SER A 67 -9.27 -34.41 -28.12
CA SER A 67 -9.36 -35.51 -27.18
C SER A 67 -9.92 -35.05 -25.82
N GLU A 68 -10.67 -35.93 -25.14
CA GLU A 68 -11.25 -35.57 -23.80
C GLU A 68 -10.19 -35.22 -22.78
N THR A 69 -8.98 -35.80 -22.87
CA THR A 69 -7.85 -35.45 -21.99
C THR A 69 -7.32 -34.05 -22.26
N ASP A 70 -7.20 -33.64 -23.52
CA ASP A 70 -6.73 -32.33 -23.91
C ASP A 70 -7.81 -31.28 -23.63
N LYS A 71 -9.11 -31.55 -23.87
CA LYS A 71 -10.23 -30.69 -23.48
C LYS A 71 -10.24 -30.41 -21.98
N LYS A 72 -10.12 -31.44 -21.16
CA LYS A 72 -10.05 -31.30 -19.73
C LYS A 72 -8.87 -30.40 -19.29
N THR A 73 -7.68 -30.69 -19.86
CA THR A 73 -6.48 -29.91 -19.54
C THR A 73 -6.60 -28.44 -19.97
N MET A 74 -7.21 -28.18 -21.13
CA MET A 74 -7.52 -26.86 -21.65
C MET A 74 -8.49 -26.10 -20.71
N ASN A 75 -9.62 -26.74 -20.36
CA ASN A 75 -10.64 -26.15 -19.49
C ASN A 75 -10.09 -25.88 -18.08
N ASP A 76 -9.34 -26.83 -17.50
CA ASP A 76 -8.73 -26.65 -16.18
C ASP A 76 -7.73 -25.47 -16.19
N ALA A 77 -6.90 -25.37 -17.24
CA ALA A 77 -5.95 -24.28 -17.37
C ALA A 77 -6.65 -22.94 -17.55
N ALA A 78 -7.69 -22.86 -18.40
CA ALA A 78 -8.48 -21.66 -18.63
C ALA A 78 -9.23 -21.21 -17.36
N ALA A 79 -9.86 -22.13 -16.62
CA ALA A 79 -10.55 -21.85 -15.37
C ALA A 79 -9.59 -21.31 -14.29
N ASN A 80 -8.39 -21.92 -14.21
CA ASN A 80 -7.35 -21.43 -13.30
C ASN A 80 -6.89 -20.02 -13.67
N ILE A 81 -6.66 -19.72 -14.96
CA ILE A 81 -6.30 -18.37 -15.42
C ILE A 81 -7.36 -17.36 -14.98
N LEU A 82 -8.65 -17.64 -15.19
CA LEU A 82 -9.74 -16.74 -14.80
C LEU A 82 -9.76 -16.44 -13.29
N THR A 83 -9.60 -17.46 -12.47
CA THR A 83 -9.59 -17.31 -11.02
C THR A 83 -8.37 -16.52 -10.53
N LEU A 84 -7.20 -16.76 -11.14
CA LEU A 84 -5.95 -16.07 -10.85
C LEU A 84 -5.99 -14.60 -11.32
N GLU A 85 -6.54 -14.33 -12.50
CA GLU A 85 -6.74 -12.96 -13.00
C GLU A 85 -7.69 -12.15 -12.10
N LYS A 86 -8.78 -12.78 -11.64
CA LYS A 86 -9.67 -12.16 -10.66
C LYS A 86 -8.93 -11.83 -9.37
N THR A 87 -8.19 -12.79 -8.82
CA THR A 87 -7.40 -12.60 -7.60
C THR A 87 -6.36 -11.48 -7.77
N ARG A 88 -5.69 -11.43 -8.92
CA ARG A 88 -4.74 -10.39 -9.27
C ARG A 88 -5.41 -9.02 -9.38
N SER A 89 -6.57 -8.95 -10.04
CA SER A 89 -7.36 -7.71 -10.16
C SER A 89 -7.83 -7.20 -8.80
N ASP A 90 -8.29 -8.09 -7.92
CA ASP A 90 -8.74 -7.73 -6.57
C ASP A 90 -7.56 -7.22 -5.72
N PHE A 91 -6.37 -7.82 -5.86
CA PHE A 91 -5.17 -7.31 -5.22
C PHE A 91 -4.82 -5.90 -5.69
N LEU A 92 -4.84 -5.64 -7.00
CA LEU A 92 -4.51 -4.33 -7.58
C LEU A 92 -5.52 -3.23 -7.19
N LYS A 93 -6.77 -3.59 -6.88
CA LYS A 93 -7.80 -2.66 -6.38
C LYS A 93 -7.66 -2.37 -4.89
N THR A 94 -6.98 -3.23 -4.14
CA THR A 94 -6.78 -3.06 -2.70
C THR A 94 -5.76 -1.95 -2.46
N LYS A 95 -6.10 -0.96 -1.61
CA LYS A 95 -5.16 0.08 -1.19
C LYS A 95 -3.97 -0.54 -0.45
N ASN A 96 -2.76 -0.08 -0.76
CA ASN A 96 -1.58 -0.43 0.00
C ASN A 96 -1.79 -0.11 1.49
N ARG A 97 -1.52 -1.08 2.37
CA ARG A 97 -1.67 -0.95 3.83
C ARG A 97 -0.68 0.04 4.42
N ILE A 98 0.50 0.11 3.82
CA ILE A 98 1.61 0.99 4.21
C ILE A 98 2.21 1.62 2.95
N SER A 99 2.87 2.76 3.10
CA SER A 99 3.59 3.40 2.00
C SER A 99 4.84 2.59 1.60
N ASP A 100 5.27 2.74 0.34
CA ASP A 100 6.45 2.02 -0.17
C ASP A 100 7.73 2.41 0.61
N SER A 101 7.83 3.66 1.07
CA SER A 101 8.96 4.13 1.91
C SER A 101 8.96 3.46 3.28
N GLN A 102 7.81 3.35 3.94
CA GLN A 102 7.68 2.64 5.22
C GLN A 102 7.96 1.15 5.06
N TYR A 103 7.47 0.55 3.96
CA TYR A 103 7.76 -0.85 3.66
C TYR A 103 9.27 -1.10 3.53
N ALA A 104 9.96 -0.30 2.73
CA ALA A 104 11.40 -0.44 2.51
C ALA A 104 12.21 -0.25 3.81
N GLN A 105 11.83 0.74 4.64
CA GLN A 105 12.47 0.98 5.94
C GLN A 105 12.27 -0.20 6.89
N MET A 106 11.05 -0.74 6.99
CA MET A 106 10.76 -1.88 7.85
C MET A 106 11.43 -3.16 7.37
N GLN A 107 11.54 -3.34 6.05
CA GLN A 107 12.25 -4.48 5.46
C GLN A 107 13.74 -4.48 5.81
N GLN A 108 14.39 -3.31 5.83
CA GLN A 108 15.79 -3.19 6.23
C GLN A 108 16.04 -3.52 7.71
N LEU A 109 15.04 -3.31 8.56
CA LEU A 109 15.13 -3.45 10.00
C LEU A 109 14.32 -4.66 10.54
N GLU A 110 13.87 -5.56 9.67
CA GLU A 110 12.94 -6.64 9.99
C GLU A 110 13.40 -7.47 11.18
N ASP A 111 14.66 -7.86 11.24
CA ASP A 111 15.23 -8.66 12.33
C ASP A 111 15.36 -7.89 13.66
N GLU A 112 15.46 -6.57 13.60
CA GLU A 112 15.63 -5.70 14.75
C GLU A 112 14.30 -5.31 15.40
N ILE A 113 13.24 -5.10 14.59
CA ILE A 113 11.96 -4.56 15.03
C ILE A 113 11.31 -5.35 16.18
N PRO A 114 11.22 -6.69 16.18
CA PRO A 114 10.58 -7.42 17.28
C PRO A 114 11.28 -7.21 18.62
N ARG A 115 12.61 -7.07 18.59
CA ARG A 115 13.41 -6.78 19.79
C ARG A 115 13.24 -5.32 20.23
N ALA A 116 13.14 -4.40 19.27
CA ALA A 116 12.91 -2.98 19.53
C ALA A 116 11.54 -2.74 20.17
N ILE A 117 10.49 -3.38 19.68
CA ILE A 117 9.13 -3.32 20.27
C ILE A 117 9.16 -3.77 21.73
N LYS A 118 9.70 -4.95 22.03
CA LYS A 118 9.79 -5.45 23.42
C LYS A 118 10.57 -4.52 24.34
N ARG A 119 11.67 -3.93 23.84
CA ARG A 119 12.45 -2.93 24.59
C ARG A 119 11.65 -1.66 24.84
N LEU A 120 10.93 -1.19 23.83
CA LEU A 120 10.11 0.01 23.95
C LEU A 120 8.99 -0.16 24.97
N GLU A 121 8.23 -1.26 24.89
CA GLU A 121 7.17 -1.59 25.87
C GLU A 121 7.69 -1.62 27.30
N LYS A 122 8.85 -2.28 27.51
CA LYS A 122 9.50 -2.34 28.83
C LYS A 122 9.92 -0.95 29.30
N ASN A 123 10.48 -0.14 28.43
CA ASN A 123 10.94 1.20 28.76
C ASN A 123 9.78 2.15 29.07
N GLU A 124 8.69 2.12 28.28
CA GLU A 124 7.47 2.89 28.55
C GLU A 124 6.85 2.49 29.90
N SER A 125 6.71 1.18 30.18
CA SER A 125 6.24 0.69 31.47
C SER A 125 7.15 1.14 32.62
N SER A 126 8.47 1.10 32.41
CA SER A 126 9.45 1.58 33.41
C SER A 126 9.33 3.10 33.65
N LEU A 127 9.07 3.90 32.62
CA LEU A 127 8.81 5.34 32.76
C LEU A 127 7.57 5.60 33.60
N ASP A 128 6.50 4.85 33.42
CA ASP A 128 5.29 4.98 34.22
C ASP A 128 5.53 4.69 35.70
N VAL A 129 6.31 3.66 36.01
CA VAL A 129 6.69 3.33 37.40
C VAL A 129 7.56 4.46 37.97
N ILE A 130 8.59 4.88 37.23
CA ILE A 130 9.51 5.94 37.66
C ILE A 130 8.76 7.27 37.89
N ASN A 131 7.79 7.60 37.06
CA ASN A 131 6.97 8.81 37.26
C ASN A 131 6.10 8.72 38.54
N LYS A 132 5.63 7.53 38.91
CA LYS A 132 4.94 7.30 40.17
C LYS A 132 5.90 7.44 41.34
N ASP A 133 7.08 6.84 41.26
CA ASP A 133 8.12 6.95 42.29
C ASP A 133 8.56 8.40 42.51
N LEU A 134 8.76 9.15 41.43
CA LEU A 134 9.11 10.57 41.53
C LEU A 134 8.04 11.38 42.24
N ARG A 135 6.77 11.19 41.90
CA ARG A 135 5.63 11.86 42.58
C ARG A 135 5.54 11.48 44.05
N TYR A 136 5.77 10.21 44.38
CA TYR A 136 5.78 9.74 45.75
C TYR A 136 6.89 10.40 46.56
N LEU A 137 8.14 10.40 46.05
CA LEU A 137 9.31 11.03 46.68
C LEU A 137 9.15 12.55 46.83
N GLU A 138 8.52 13.22 45.89
CA GLU A 138 8.19 14.63 45.97
C GLU A 138 7.19 14.90 47.06
N GLY A 139 6.16 14.03 47.22
CA GLY A 139 5.22 14.10 48.33
C GLY A 139 5.86 13.87 49.70
N GLU A 140 6.73 12.85 49.83
CA GLU A 140 7.50 12.60 51.05
C GLU A 140 8.40 13.77 51.45
N LYS A 141 9.09 14.38 50.46
CA LYS A 141 9.93 15.53 50.69
C LYS A 141 9.12 16.70 51.26
N VAL A 142 7.94 16.97 50.73
CA VAL A 142 7.04 17.99 51.24
C VAL A 142 6.56 17.65 52.67
N GLN A 143 6.26 16.38 52.94
CA GLN A 143 5.84 15.94 54.27
C GLN A 143 6.99 16.16 55.30
N PHE A 144 8.23 15.76 54.98
CA PHE A 144 9.37 16.02 55.86
C PHE A 144 9.67 17.50 56.08
N ASP A 145 9.36 18.38 55.10
CA ASP A 145 9.45 19.81 55.27
C ASP A 145 8.41 20.32 56.28
N ILE A 146 7.16 19.90 56.16
CA ILE A 146 6.05 20.25 57.08
C ILE A 146 6.40 19.80 58.47
N ASP A 147 6.81 18.54 58.67
CA ASP A 147 7.15 17.95 59.96
C ASP A 147 8.34 18.69 60.57
N GLY A 148 9.35 19.01 59.77
CA GLY A 148 10.50 19.79 60.22
C GLY A 148 10.15 21.24 60.63
N GLU A 149 9.28 21.93 59.90
CA GLU A 149 8.81 23.27 60.26
C GLU A 149 7.91 23.26 61.51
N TYR A 150 7.05 22.24 61.65
CA TYR A 150 6.26 22.05 62.88
C TYR A 150 7.16 21.85 64.09
N ALA A 151 8.13 20.89 64.00
CA ALA A 151 9.08 20.63 65.08
C ALA A 151 9.92 21.90 65.44
N LYS A 152 10.40 22.64 64.47
CA LYS A 152 11.10 23.94 64.69
C LYS A 152 10.21 24.96 65.41
N SER A 153 8.97 25.09 65.01
CA SER A 153 8.00 25.97 65.65
C SER A 153 7.83 25.62 67.12
N ARG A 154 7.63 24.34 67.43
CA ARG A 154 7.52 23.83 68.80
C ARG A 154 8.83 24.04 69.59
N GLN A 155 9.97 23.76 69.01
CA GLN A 155 11.27 23.99 69.62
C GLN A 155 11.44 25.48 70.03
N ARG A 156 11.01 26.39 69.17
CA ARG A 156 11.05 27.87 69.43
C ARG A 156 10.19 28.22 70.62
N VAL A 157 8.98 27.67 70.72
CA VAL A 157 8.06 27.91 71.84
C VAL A 157 8.66 27.39 73.16
N PHE A 158 9.21 26.16 73.17
CA PHE A 158 9.85 25.61 74.38
C PHE A 158 11.12 26.35 74.77
N ARG A 159 11.89 26.94 73.81
CA ARG A 159 13.00 27.83 74.12
C ARG A 159 12.52 29.08 74.87
N VAL A 160 11.40 29.70 74.46
CA VAL A 160 10.79 30.83 75.15
C VAL A 160 10.36 30.46 76.54
N TYR A 161 9.72 29.28 76.73
CA TYR A 161 9.34 28.78 78.06
C TYR A 161 10.56 28.55 78.95
N ALA A 162 11.67 28.00 78.42
CA ALA A 162 12.90 27.84 79.18
C ALA A 162 13.43 29.22 79.71
N VAL A 163 13.45 30.25 78.83
CA VAL A 163 13.90 31.57 79.23
C VAL A 163 12.95 32.23 80.27
N LEU A 164 11.65 32.12 80.05
CA LEU A 164 10.64 32.57 81.00
C LEU A 164 10.75 31.96 82.39
N LEU A 165 11.00 30.60 82.42
CA LEU A 165 11.17 29.85 83.65
C LEU A 165 12.44 30.34 84.45
N VAL A 166 13.55 30.56 83.73
CA VAL A 166 14.79 31.09 84.33
C VAL A 166 14.55 32.49 84.87
N VAL A 167 13.91 33.38 84.11
CA VAL A 167 13.59 34.74 84.58
C VAL A 167 12.63 34.72 85.77
N PHE A 168 11.60 33.86 85.71
CA PHE A 168 10.65 33.73 86.85
C PHE A 168 11.35 33.22 88.11
N PHE A 169 12.20 32.21 87.98
CA PHE A 169 12.97 31.70 89.11
C PHE A 169 13.94 32.79 89.69
N ALA A 170 14.61 33.54 88.82
CA ALA A 170 15.48 34.70 89.28
C ALA A 170 14.68 35.75 90.02
N VAL A 171 13.46 36.10 89.59
CA VAL A 171 12.58 37.05 90.24
C VAL A 171 12.15 36.49 91.60
N VAL A 172 11.75 35.17 91.68
CA VAL A 172 11.34 34.59 92.97
C VAL A 172 12.52 34.58 93.96
N VAL A 173 13.73 34.24 93.53
CA VAL A 173 14.94 34.30 94.39
C VAL A 173 15.18 35.77 94.85
N ALA A 174 15.09 36.76 93.95
CA ALA A 174 15.30 38.14 94.28
C ALA A 174 14.23 38.68 95.33
N VAL A 175 12.99 38.28 95.16
CA VAL A 175 11.93 38.66 96.10
C VAL A 175 12.12 38.00 97.45
N CYS A 176 12.44 36.69 97.45
CA CYS A 176 12.72 35.96 98.69
C CYS A 176 13.94 36.54 99.49
N THR A 177 15.00 36.89 98.74
CA THR A 177 16.19 37.57 99.36
C THR A 177 15.85 38.96 99.90
N LEU A 178 15.05 39.75 99.20
CA LEU A 178 14.61 41.03 99.66
C LEU A 178 13.72 40.91 100.93
N MET A 179 12.80 39.94 100.96
CA MET A 179 11.95 39.70 102.18
C MET A 179 12.81 39.30 103.39
N GLN A 180 13.85 38.50 103.14
CA GLN A 180 14.75 38.09 104.21
C GLN A 180 15.56 39.27 104.76
N ILE A 181 16.03 40.19 103.92
CA ILE A 181 16.82 41.31 104.30
C ILE A 181 15.98 42.45 104.99
N VAL A 182 14.77 42.71 104.48
CA VAL A 182 13.92 43.82 104.94
C VAL A 182 13.07 43.46 106.17
N TYR A 183 12.52 42.23 106.18
CA TYR A 183 11.55 41.76 107.17
C TYR A 183 12.06 40.73 108.18
N GLY A 184 13.33 40.19 107.99
CA GLY A 184 13.91 39.17 108.87
C GLY A 184 13.14 37.82 108.82
N ALA A 185 12.35 37.58 107.82
CA ALA A 185 11.50 36.40 107.68
C ALA A 185 12.32 35.23 107.19
N ASP A 186 12.20 34.00 107.83
CA ASP A 186 12.85 32.81 107.34
C ASP A 186 12.17 32.28 106.08
N THR A 187 12.67 32.68 104.90
CA THR A 187 12.17 32.25 103.59
C THR A 187 12.90 31.04 103.03
N THR A 188 13.76 30.37 103.75
CA THR A 188 14.65 29.31 103.33
C THR A 188 13.88 28.10 102.85
N ILE A 189 12.77 27.72 103.49
CA ILE A 189 11.93 26.56 103.08
C ILE A 189 11.23 26.90 101.74
N PHE A 190 10.71 28.14 101.57
CA PHE A 190 10.10 28.53 100.28
C PHE A 190 11.08 28.59 99.15
N MET A 191 12.33 28.95 99.41
CA MET A 191 13.39 28.89 98.39
C MET A 191 13.72 27.50 97.99
N LEU A 192 13.84 26.55 98.92
CA LEU A 192 14.05 25.13 98.70
C LEU A 192 12.94 24.52 97.84
N ILE A 193 11.67 24.78 98.18
CA ILE A 193 10.50 24.30 97.45
C ILE A 193 10.51 24.90 96.09
N GLY A 194 10.75 26.21 95.88
CA GLY A 194 10.85 26.88 94.66
C GLY A 194 11.96 26.34 93.77
N ALA A 195 13.15 26.06 94.33
CA ALA A 195 14.26 25.43 93.61
C ALA A 195 13.89 24.01 93.14
N LEU A 196 13.27 23.26 93.95
CA LEU A 196 12.85 21.88 93.57
C LEU A 196 11.78 21.88 92.45
N LEU A 197 10.77 22.74 92.59
CA LEU A 197 9.75 22.90 91.50
C LEU A 197 10.35 23.43 90.21
N SER A 198 11.26 24.40 90.28
CA SER A 198 11.93 24.92 89.08
C SER A 198 12.89 23.88 88.47
N ALA A 199 13.53 23.02 89.23
CA ALA A 199 14.36 21.91 88.73
C ALA A 199 13.54 20.87 87.99
N VAL A 200 12.37 20.49 88.55
CA VAL A 200 11.45 19.56 87.87
C VAL A 200 10.88 20.16 86.59
N ALA A 201 10.37 21.39 86.64
CA ALA A 201 9.84 22.11 85.47
C ALA A 201 10.93 22.35 84.43
N GLY A 202 12.15 22.72 84.86
CA GLY A 202 13.29 22.91 83.99
C GLY A 202 13.74 21.61 83.28
N SER A 203 13.78 20.52 84.00
CA SER A 203 14.08 19.22 83.42
C SER A 203 13.04 18.80 82.37
N PHE A 204 11.75 19.02 82.64
CA PHE A 204 10.69 18.73 81.68
C PHE A 204 10.82 19.58 80.41
N VAL A 205 11.05 20.89 80.53
CA VAL A 205 11.23 21.80 79.41
C VAL A 205 12.49 21.40 78.60
N LEU A 206 13.61 21.07 79.26
CA LEU A 206 14.82 20.65 78.57
C LEU A 206 14.67 19.34 77.81
N LEU A 207 14.05 18.33 78.43
CA LEU A 207 13.80 17.03 77.77
C LEU A 207 12.89 17.21 76.54
N THR A 208 11.82 18.02 76.68
CA THR A 208 10.92 18.28 75.56
C THR A 208 11.63 19.11 74.45
N TYR A 209 12.42 20.08 74.82
CA TYR A 209 13.24 20.85 73.86
C TYR A 209 14.21 19.96 73.11
N GLN A 210 14.87 19.02 73.80
CA GLN A 210 15.79 18.07 73.23
C GLN A 210 15.10 17.10 72.28
N SER A 211 13.90 16.58 72.63
CA SER A 211 13.06 15.76 71.79
C SER A 211 12.70 16.43 70.46
N TYR A 212 12.22 17.68 70.48
CA TYR A 212 11.94 18.47 69.28
C TYR A 212 13.21 18.79 68.48
N SER A 213 14.35 19.01 69.11
CA SER A 213 15.62 19.19 68.45
C SER A 213 16.07 17.99 67.64
N ASP A 214 15.87 16.79 68.20
CA ASP A 214 16.21 15.55 67.56
C ASP A 214 15.19 15.21 66.44
N GLU A 215 13.93 15.58 66.61
CA GLU A 215 12.90 15.49 65.55
C GLU A 215 13.22 16.37 64.35
N VAL A 216 13.68 17.63 64.55
CA VAL A 216 14.15 18.49 63.49
C VAL A 216 15.34 17.92 62.74
N LYS A 217 16.30 17.34 63.46
CA LYS A 217 17.48 16.70 62.82
C LYS A 217 17.08 15.46 62.04
N SER A 218 16.18 14.65 62.60
CA SER A 218 15.64 13.45 61.93
C SER A 218 14.87 13.79 60.65
N ALA A 219 13.98 14.83 60.70
CA ALA A 219 13.23 15.29 59.55
C ALA A 219 14.21 15.82 58.44
N ALA A 220 15.23 16.60 58.82
CA ALA A 220 16.25 17.08 57.90
C ALA A 220 17.06 15.91 57.26
N ALA A 221 17.44 14.90 58.05
CA ALA A 221 18.15 13.73 57.55
C ALA A 221 17.30 12.90 56.59
N SER A 222 16.02 12.70 56.92
CA SER A 222 15.04 11.98 56.07
C SER A 222 14.78 12.75 54.75
N LYS A 223 14.62 14.08 54.81
CA LYS A 223 14.53 14.91 53.61
C LYS A 223 15.76 14.77 52.71
N ASN A 224 16.98 14.84 53.27
CA ASN A 224 18.20 14.68 52.51
C ASN A 224 18.30 13.27 51.85
N LYS A 225 17.85 12.22 52.52
CA LYS A 225 17.74 10.89 51.96
C LYS A 225 16.73 10.84 50.80
N ALA A 226 15.55 11.47 50.96
CA ALA A 226 14.54 11.54 49.90
C ALA A 226 15.06 12.32 48.68
N VAL A 227 15.76 13.45 48.87
CA VAL A 227 16.39 14.23 47.79
C VAL A 227 17.47 13.39 47.06
N ALA A 228 18.30 12.68 47.82
CA ALA A 228 19.33 11.83 47.20
C ALA A 228 18.72 10.68 46.37
N LEU A 229 17.62 10.08 46.86
CA LEU A 229 16.87 9.05 46.15
C LEU A 229 16.18 9.63 44.92
N GLU A 230 15.52 10.76 45.05
CA GLU A 230 14.89 11.51 43.96
C GLU A 230 15.90 11.80 42.83
N ASN A 231 17.10 12.30 43.17
CA ASN A 231 18.15 12.53 42.16
C ASN A 231 18.59 11.26 41.44
N ARG A 232 18.73 10.14 42.15
CA ARG A 232 19.05 8.85 41.54
C ARG A 232 17.94 8.38 40.60
N VAL A 233 16.68 8.52 40.99
CA VAL A 233 15.51 8.19 40.16
C VAL A 233 15.40 9.11 38.95
N LYS A 234 15.70 10.42 39.09
CA LYS A 234 15.76 11.37 37.96
C LYS A 234 16.80 11.02 36.93
N ILE A 235 18.01 10.60 37.35
CA ILE A 235 19.04 10.13 36.41
C ILE A 235 18.55 8.90 35.61
N LYS A 236 17.90 7.95 36.31
CA LYS A 236 17.32 6.77 35.65
C LYS A 236 16.19 7.16 34.69
N TYR A 237 15.32 8.10 35.08
CA TYR A 237 14.28 8.66 34.22
C TYR A 237 14.84 9.21 32.93
N VAL A 238 15.85 10.11 33.01
CA VAL A 238 16.44 10.73 31.82
C VAL A 238 17.06 9.66 30.89
N SER A 239 17.76 8.67 31.46
CA SER A 239 18.37 7.60 30.67
C SER A 239 17.31 6.78 29.90
N ILE A 240 16.22 6.38 30.57
CA ILE A 240 15.17 5.58 29.92
C ILE A 240 14.37 6.45 28.94
N LYS A 241 14.08 7.71 29.31
CA LYS A 241 13.39 8.63 28.44
C LYS A 241 14.17 8.86 27.13
N ASN A 242 15.45 9.09 27.19
CA ASN A 242 16.29 9.24 26.00
C ASN A 242 16.27 7.96 25.12
N ALA A 243 16.24 6.79 25.73
CA ALA A 243 16.13 5.54 24.99
C ALA A 243 14.75 5.36 24.31
N VAL A 244 13.69 5.82 24.95
CA VAL A 244 12.33 5.84 24.38
C VAL A 244 12.25 6.86 23.23
N ASP A 245 12.69 8.10 23.47
CA ASP A 245 12.67 9.17 22.49
C ASP A 245 13.50 8.81 21.24
N TYR A 246 14.68 8.22 21.43
CA TYR A 246 15.50 7.67 20.33
C TYR A 246 14.74 6.61 19.52
N THR A 247 14.00 5.72 20.20
CA THR A 247 13.23 4.67 19.51
C THR A 247 12.07 5.27 18.72
N TYR A 248 11.38 6.27 19.28
CA TYR A 248 10.32 6.98 18.59
C TYR A 248 10.83 7.67 17.33
N GLU A 249 11.96 8.33 17.43
CA GLU A 249 12.57 9.04 16.30
C GLU A 249 13.07 8.06 15.22
N LYS A 250 13.78 6.99 15.64
CA LYS A 250 14.33 5.98 14.72
C LYS A 250 13.25 5.28 13.90
N TYR A 251 12.11 4.94 14.52
CA TYR A 251 11.04 4.17 13.87
C TYR A 251 9.82 5.01 13.49
N HIS A 252 9.87 6.33 13.72
CA HIS A 252 8.80 7.28 13.42
C HIS A 252 7.45 6.87 14.03
N VAL A 253 7.46 6.49 15.31
CA VAL A 253 6.29 6.05 16.08
C VAL A 253 6.12 6.91 17.34
N LYS A 254 4.89 7.00 17.85
CA LYS A 254 4.58 7.79 19.05
C LYS A 254 4.48 6.96 20.34
N ASN A 255 4.30 5.68 20.21
CA ASN A 255 4.18 4.74 21.32
C ASN A 255 4.39 3.29 20.84
N SER A 256 4.56 2.37 21.77
CA SER A 256 4.75 0.94 21.49
C SER A 256 3.55 0.32 20.77
N LYS A 257 2.32 0.73 21.08
CA LYS A 257 1.11 0.21 20.41
C LYS A 257 1.06 0.55 18.92
N GLU A 258 1.41 1.80 18.58
CA GLU A 258 1.52 2.22 17.18
C GLU A 258 2.64 1.44 16.46
N PHE A 259 3.75 1.21 17.16
CA PHE A 259 4.86 0.43 16.60
C PHE A 259 4.44 -1.01 16.28
N VAL A 260 3.75 -1.67 17.22
CA VAL A 260 3.18 -3.02 17.01
C VAL A 260 2.22 -3.01 15.82
N TYR A 261 1.29 -2.06 15.78
CA TYR A 261 0.31 -1.95 14.70
C TYR A 261 1.00 -1.76 13.33
N ASN A 262 1.98 -0.85 13.24
CA ASN A 262 2.70 -0.62 12.01
C ASN A 262 3.48 -1.87 11.55
N TYR A 263 4.07 -2.60 12.50
CA TYR A 263 4.77 -3.86 12.20
C TYR A 263 3.81 -4.96 11.74
N GLU A 264 2.64 -5.08 12.35
CA GLU A 264 1.60 -6.01 11.89
C GLU A 264 1.13 -5.68 10.47
N GLN A 265 0.93 -4.38 10.15
CA GLN A 265 0.59 -3.96 8.79
C GLN A 265 1.71 -4.30 7.79
N TYR A 266 2.97 -4.16 8.20
CA TYR A 266 4.11 -4.58 7.39
C TYR A 266 4.10 -6.09 7.12
N LEU A 267 3.92 -6.93 8.14
CA LEU A 267 3.85 -8.39 7.97
C LEU A 267 2.69 -8.81 7.04
N LEU A 268 1.54 -8.14 7.15
CA LEU A 268 0.42 -8.37 6.25
C LEU A 268 0.78 -7.96 4.80
N ALA A 269 1.45 -6.82 4.63
CA ALA A 269 1.89 -6.36 3.32
C ALA A 269 2.92 -7.30 2.68
N VAL A 270 3.86 -7.85 3.47
CA VAL A 270 4.82 -8.88 3.01
C VAL A 270 4.06 -10.13 2.53
N LYS A 271 3.09 -10.59 3.31
CA LYS A 271 2.26 -11.75 2.96
C LYS A 271 1.43 -11.51 1.69
N ASP A 272 0.84 -10.33 1.57
CA ASP A 272 0.05 -9.94 0.40
C ASP A 272 0.94 -9.87 -0.86
N LYS A 273 2.15 -9.32 -0.75
CA LYS A 273 3.13 -9.23 -1.84
C LYS A 273 3.62 -10.61 -2.29
N GLU A 274 3.88 -11.51 -1.33
CA GLU A 274 4.26 -12.89 -1.64
C GLU A 274 3.11 -13.64 -2.31
N ARG A 275 1.87 -13.44 -1.86
CA ARG A 275 0.68 -14.02 -2.50
C ARG A 275 0.52 -13.52 -3.93
N PHE A 276 0.73 -12.23 -4.17
CA PHE A 276 0.68 -11.66 -5.51
C PHE A 276 1.77 -12.23 -6.42
N ARG A 277 3.00 -12.41 -5.92
CA ARG A 277 4.09 -13.03 -6.66
C ARG A 277 3.73 -14.46 -7.09
N ARG A 278 3.23 -15.27 -6.15
CA ARG A 278 2.79 -16.66 -6.44
C ARG A 278 1.65 -16.68 -7.45
N THR A 279 0.66 -15.77 -7.29
CA THR A 279 -0.46 -15.67 -8.25
C THR A 279 0.04 -15.37 -9.67
N ASN A 280 1.06 -14.51 -9.84
CA ASN A 280 1.63 -14.23 -11.15
C ASN A 280 2.42 -15.44 -11.71
N GLU A 281 3.16 -16.17 -10.88
CA GLU A 281 3.88 -17.39 -11.28
C GLU A 281 2.89 -18.48 -11.72
N ASP A 282 1.83 -18.70 -10.95
CA ASP A 282 0.77 -19.66 -11.28
C ASP A 282 0.02 -19.26 -12.56
N LEU A 283 -0.21 -17.96 -12.76
CA LEU A 283 -0.84 -17.44 -13.98
C LEU A 283 0.04 -17.68 -15.20
N GLU A 284 1.33 -17.41 -15.10
CA GLU A 284 2.29 -17.68 -16.17
C GLU A 284 2.37 -19.19 -16.49
N TYR A 285 2.41 -20.04 -15.45
CA TYR A 285 2.41 -21.48 -15.62
C TYR A 285 1.16 -21.99 -16.35
N ASN A 286 -0.05 -21.58 -15.91
CA ASN A 286 -1.30 -22.00 -16.55
C ASN A 286 -1.45 -21.41 -17.95
N SER A 287 -0.97 -20.20 -18.21
CA SER A 287 -0.96 -19.60 -19.55
C SER A 287 -0.05 -20.38 -20.51
N LYS A 288 1.15 -20.75 -20.09
CA LYS A 288 2.05 -21.61 -20.87
C LYS A 288 1.44 -22.98 -21.12
N LYS A 289 0.79 -23.57 -20.11
CA LYS A 289 0.11 -24.86 -20.22
C LYS A 289 -1.03 -24.82 -21.24
N LEU A 290 -1.88 -23.75 -21.18
CA LEU A 290 -2.97 -23.55 -22.14
C LEU A 290 -2.42 -23.42 -23.57
N VAL A 291 -1.45 -22.53 -23.79
CA VAL A 291 -0.82 -22.34 -25.11
C VAL A 291 -0.19 -23.63 -25.62
N SER A 292 0.47 -24.42 -24.76
CA SER A 292 1.08 -25.69 -25.15
C SER A 292 0.05 -26.70 -25.62
N VAL A 293 -1.09 -26.83 -24.93
CA VAL A 293 -2.17 -27.74 -25.32
C VAL A 293 -2.81 -27.31 -26.64
N LEU A 294 -3.05 -26.03 -26.83
CA LEU A 294 -3.61 -25.50 -28.07
C LEU A 294 -2.64 -25.66 -29.24
N SER A 295 -1.35 -25.36 -29.05
CA SER A 295 -0.33 -25.53 -30.09
C SER A 295 -0.13 -27.00 -30.49
N LYS A 296 -0.26 -27.96 -29.55
CA LYS A 296 -0.22 -29.36 -29.81
C LYS A 296 -1.36 -29.81 -30.71
N ASN A 297 -2.49 -29.12 -30.70
CA ASN A 297 -3.68 -29.43 -31.50
C ASN A 297 -3.79 -28.53 -32.76
N ASP A 298 -2.66 -28.01 -33.26
CA ASP A 298 -2.52 -27.24 -34.50
C ASP A 298 -3.38 -25.98 -34.62
N PHE A 299 -3.57 -25.25 -33.50
CA PHE A 299 -4.26 -23.98 -33.48
C PHE A 299 -3.47 -22.92 -34.25
N TYR A 300 -4.18 -22.10 -35.02
CA TYR A 300 -3.57 -21.03 -35.82
C TYR A 300 -2.80 -20.01 -34.96
N ASP A 301 -3.41 -19.53 -33.90
CA ASP A 301 -2.73 -18.66 -32.92
C ASP A 301 -3.21 -19.01 -31.50
N ALA A 302 -2.50 -19.94 -30.87
CA ALA A 302 -2.80 -20.38 -29.51
C ALA A 302 -2.76 -19.27 -28.47
N ARG A 303 -1.99 -18.17 -28.71
CA ARG A 303 -1.85 -17.07 -27.75
C ARG A 303 -3.06 -16.15 -27.71
N VAL A 304 -3.77 -16.00 -28.81
CA VAL A 304 -4.99 -15.19 -28.88
C VAL A 304 -6.05 -15.72 -27.92
N TRP A 305 -6.12 -17.03 -27.75
CA TRP A 305 -7.08 -17.71 -26.87
C TRP A 305 -6.89 -17.44 -25.39
N LEU A 306 -5.72 -16.89 -24.98
CA LEU A 306 -5.53 -16.40 -23.61
C LEU A 306 -6.47 -15.23 -23.28
N ASN A 307 -6.88 -14.43 -24.26
CA ASN A 307 -7.83 -13.33 -24.06
C ASN A 307 -9.29 -13.80 -24.06
N TYR A 308 -9.53 -15.06 -24.42
CA TYR A 308 -10.87 -15.68 -24.55
C TYR A 308 -11.05 -16.87 -23.61
N THR A 309 -10.35 -16.87 -22.48
CA THR A 309 -10.46 -17.93 -21.47
C THR A 309 -11.89 -18.08 -20.93
N ASN A 310 -12.67 -16.99 -20.88
CA ASN A 310 -14.10 -17.05 -20.54
C ASN A 310 -14.88 -17.94 -21.52
N ALA A 311 -14.66 -17.75 -22.83
CA ALA A 311 -15.34 -18.55 -23.86
C ALA A 311 -14.90 -20.03 -23.83
N ILE A 312 -13.65 -20.32 -23.46
CA ILE A 312 -13.18 -21.71 -23.29
C ILE A 312 -13.92 -22.41 -22.15
N VAL A 313 -14.17 -21.70 -21.03
CA VAL A 313 -14.80 -22.28 -19.83
C VAL A 313 -16.32 -22.28 -19.93
N ASP A 314 -16.91 -21.23 -20.50
CA ASP A 314 -18.37 -21.09 -20.63
C ASP A 314 -18.81 -21.37 -22.07
N HIS A 315 -19.56 -22.47 -22.26
CA HIS A 315 -20.07 -22.85 -23.54
C HIS A 315 -21.00 -21.79 -24.18
N LYS A 316 -21.73 -21.01 -23.38
CA LYS A 316 -22.59 -19.94 -23.91
C LYS A 316 -21.77 -18.83 -24.54
N GLU A 317 -20.71 -18.40 -23.85
CA GLU A 317 -19.76 -17.43 -24.36
C GLU A 317 -19.07 -17.92 -25.64
N MET A 318 -18.73 -19.22 -25.71
CA MET A 318 -18.15 -19.81 -26.90
C MET A 318 -19.12 -19.78 -28.09
N VAL A 319 -20.40 -20.11 -27.87
CA VAL A 319 -21.44 -20.05 -28.92
C VAL A 319 -21.62 -18.62 -29.41
N GLU A 320 -21.63 -17.63 -28.50
CA GLU A 320 -21.73 -16.23 -28.86
C GLU A 320 -20.53 -15.75 -29.67
N GLN A 321 -19.32 -16.11 -29.27
CA GLN A 321 -18.10 -15.81 -30.03
C GLN A 321 -18.10 -16.48 -31.43
N LYS A 322 -18.53 -17.73 -31.53
CA LYS A 322 -18.67 -18.45 -32.79
C LYS A 322 -19.66 -17.72 -33.71
N HIS A 323 -20.81 -17.33 -33.16
CA HIS A 323 -21.84 -16.58 -33.91
C HIS A 323 -21.31 -15.23 -34.41
N GLU A 324 -20.64 -14.47 -33.55
CA GLU A 324 -20.03 -13.17 -33.92
C GLU A 324 -19.01 -13.32 -35.07
N LEU A 325 -18.17 -14.35 -35.01
CA LEU A 325 -17.21 -14.64 -36.06
C LEU A 325 -17.90 -15.06 -37.38
N ILE A 326 -18.97 -15.85 -37.33
CA ILE A 326 -19.76 -16.23 -38.52
C ILE A 326 -20.37 -14.99 -39.18
N VAL A 327 -21.03 -14.14 -38.40
CA VAL A 327 -21.62 -12.89 -38.91
C VAL A 327 -20.54 -11.98 -39.52
N ARG A 328 -19.39 -11.88 -38.88
CA ARG A 328 -18.26 -11.10 -39.40
C ARG A 328 -17.73 -11.66 -40.71
N ARG A 329 -17.56 -12.98 -40.80
CA ARG A 329 -17.16 -13.67 -42.04
C ARG A 329 -18.13 -13.41 -43.18
N GLN A 330 -19.44 -13.49 -42.93
CA GLN A 330 -20.48 -13.21 -43.94
C GLN A 330 -20.43 -11.73 -44.41
N LYS A 331 -20.24 -10.79 -43.47
CA LYS A 331 -20.10 -9.37 -43.79
C LYS A 331 -18.86 -9.08 -44.64
N LEU A 332 -17.72 -9.73 -44.31
CA LEU A 332 -16.49 -9.60 -45.10
C LEU A 332 -16.67 -10.17 -46.49
N ARG A 333 -17.30 -11.35 -46.63
CA ARG A 333 -17.64 -11.94 -47.93
C ARG A 333 -18.51 -11.02 -48.77
N GLY A 334 -19.51 -10.37 -48.19
CA GLY A 334 -20.35 -9.39 -48.88
C GLY A 334 -19.56 -8.17 -49.37
N ARG A 335 -18.65 -7.65 -48.55
CA ARG A 335 -17.77 -6.55 -48.92
C ARG A 335 -16.80 -6.91 -50.05
N MET A 336 -16.18 -8.09 -49.96
CA MET A 336 -15.31 -8.61 -50.99
C MET A 336 -16.04 -8.74 -52.33
N SER A 337 -17.24 -9.32 -52.32
CA SER A 337 -18.09 -9.40 -53.51
C SER A 337 -18.41 -8.03 -54.11
N CYS A 338 -18.78 -7.04 -53.28
CA CYS A 338 -19.04 -5.66 -53.71
C CYS A 338 -17.80 -5.01 -54.31
N ASN A 339 -16.62 -5.19 -53.69
CA ASN A 339 -15.37 -4.62 -54.23
C ASN A 339 -14.97 -5.25 -55.56
N VAL A 340 -15.11 -6.59 -55.70
CA VAL A 340 -14.89 -7.31 -56.98
C VAL A 340 -15.84 -6.78 -58.08
N GLU A 341 -17.11 -6.61 -57.76
CA GLU A 341 -18.09 -6.06 -58.70
C GLU A 341 -17.75 -4.62 -59.10
N THR A 342 -17.33 -3.81 -58.13
CA THR A 342 -16.91 -2.42 -58.39
C THR A 342 -15.69 -2.38 -59.27
N ILE A 343 -14.65 -3.14 -59.00
CA ILE A 343 -13.44 -3.27 -59.83
C ILE A 343 -13.82 -3.70 -61.26
N THR A 344 -14.68 -4.72 -61.37
CA THR A 344 -15.13 -5.24 -62.67
C THR A 344 -15.93 -4.20 -63.46
N ARG A 345 -16.77 -3.42 -62.80
CA ARG A 345 -17.55 -2.33 -63.40
C ARG A 345 -16.64 -1.21 -63.89
N LEU A 346 -15.73 -0.73 -63.05
CA LEU A 346 -14.77 0.35 -63.38
C LEU A 346 -13.82 -0.06 -64.51
N ARG A 347 -13.39 -1.36 -64.50
CA ARG A 347 -12.57 -1.92 -65.60
C ARG A 347 -13.32 -1.90 -66.93
N ARG A 348 -14.61 -2.28 -66.96
CA ARG A 348 -15.44 -2.25 -68.16
C ARG A 348 -15.62 -0.78 -68.67
N GLU A 349 -15.79 0.16 -67.77
CA GLU A 349 -15.94 1.57 -68.07
C GLU A 349 -14.65 2.13 -68.71
N ILE A 350 -13.48 1.82 -68.20
CA ILE A 350 -12.18 2.19 -68.79
C ILE A 350 -12.04 1.58 -70.18
N LEU A 351 -12.39 0.29 -70.32
CA LEU A 351 -12.25 -0.39 -71.62
C LEU A 351 -13.22 0.14 -72.68
N SER A 352 -14.43 0.61 -72.32
CA SER A 352 -15.41 1.21 -73.25
C SER A 352 -14.92 2.58 -73.82
N HIS A 353 -14.11 3.33 -73.05
CA HIS A 353 -13.56 4.63 -73.46
C HIS A 353 -12.10 4.53 -73.91
N ARG A 354 -11.64 3.33 -74.25
CA ARG A 354 -10.24 3.08 -74.65
C ARG A 354 -9.74 3.95 -75.80
N SER A 355 -10.64 4.33 -76.74
CA SER A 355 -10.31 5.20 -77.87
C SER A 355 -10.05 6.65 -77.49
N GLU A 356 -10.47 7.08 -76.31
CA GLU A 356 -10.31 8.44 -75.78
C GLU A 356 -9.03 8.62 -74.94
N LEU A 357 -8.36 7.51 -74.60
CA LEU A 357 -7.23 7.46 -73.63
C LEU A 357 -5.91 7.98 -74.22
N GLY A 358 -5.75 7.97 -75.56
CA GLY A 358 -4.52 8.46 -76.24
C GLY A 358 -3.22 7.88 -75.65
N ASP A 359 -2.25 8.72 -75.31
CA ASP A 359 -0.95 8.32 -74.76
C ASP A 359 -1.02 7.76 -73.32
N ARG A 360 -2.11 8.01 -72.58
CA ARG A 360 -2.32 7.46 -71.18
C ARG A 360 -2.62 5.98 -71.15
N ILE A 361 -2.85 5.31 -72.28
CA ILE A 361 -3.22 3.92 -72.38
C ILE A 361 -2.16 2.99 -71.77
N HIS A 362 -0.88 3.36 -71.79
CA HIS A 362 0.21 2.57 -71.23
C HIS A 362 0.19 2.57 -69.71
N GLU A 363 -0.13 3.69 -69.08
CA GLU A 363 -0.21 3.83 -67.62
C GLU A 363 -1.46 3.15 -67.06
N VAL A 364 -2.58 3.32 -67.71
CA VAL A 364 -3.83 2.62 -67.39
C VAL A 364 -3.67 1.10 -67.50
N ASN A 365 -3.04 0.60 -68.57
CA ASN A 365 -2.75 -0.81 -68.75
C ASN A 365 -1.83 -1.35 -67.66
N ARG A 366 -0.86 -0.55 -67.19
CA ARG A 366 0.03 -0.94 -66.07
C ARG A 366 -0.76 -1.14 -64.77
N ILE A 367 -1.68 -0.22 -64.46
CA ILE A 367 -2.59 -0.30 -63.29
C ILE A 367 -3.53 -1.50 -63.41
N LEU A 368 -4.16 -1.69 -64.60
CA LEU A 368 -5.03 -2.83 -64.86
C LEU A 368 -4.31 -4.18 -64.72
N ASN A 369 -3.09 -4.29 -65.21
CA ASN A 369 -2.28 -5.50 -65.09
C ASN A 369 -1.91 -5.80 -63.64
N LYS A 370 -1.54 -4.76 -62.87
CA LYS A 370 -1.20 -4.91 -61.46
C LYS A 370 -2.40 -5.36 -60.63
N ILE A 371 -3.60 -4.83 -60.93
CA ILE A 371 -4.84 -5.27 -60.28
C ILE A 371 -5.23 -6.70 -60.73
N ALA A 372 -4.98 -7.06 -62.00
CA ALA A 372 -5.22 -8.39 -62.53
C ALA A 372 -4.28 -9.46 -61.89
N GLU A 373 -3.02 -9.09 -61.56
CA GLU A 373 -2.11 -9.95 -60.78
C GLU A 373 -2.66 -10.19 -59.36
N LEU A 374 -3.18 -9.18 -58.71
CA LEU A 374 -3.90 -9.34 -57.43
C LEU A 374 -5.15 -10.21 -57.56
N ASP A 375 -5.89 -10.09 -58.66
CA ASP A 375 -7.08 -10.93 -58.94
C ASP A 375 -6.73 -12.40 -59.25
N MET A 376 -5.60 -12.68 -59.90
CA MET A 376 -5.16 -14.08 -60.19
C MET A 376 -4.62 -14.82 -58.93
N GLU A 377 -3.93 -14.13 -58.05
CA GLU A 377 -3.62 -14.62 -56.72
C GLU A 377 -4.91 -14.99 -55.98
N VAL A 378 -5.96 -14.17 -56.20
CA VAL A 378 -7.30 -14.36 -55.64
C VAL A 378 -7.96 -15.67 -56.02
N GLN A 379 -7.96 -15.93 -57.32
CA GLN A 379 -8.64 -17.12 -57.83
C GLN A 379 -7.93 -18.44 -57.46
N SER A 380 -6.61 -18.38 -57.30
CA SER A 380 -5.83 -19.53 -56.87
C SER A 380 -6.06 -19.89 -55.38
N GLU A 381 -6.22 -18.90 -54.51
CA GLU A 381 -6.51 -19.12 -53.09
C GLU A 381 -7.99 -19.48 -52.84
N ASP A 382 -8.96 -18.89 -53.58
CA ASP A 382 -10.36 -19.28 -53.50
C ASP A 382 -10.61 -20.73 -53.92
N CYS A 383 -9.84 -21.26 -54.87
CA CYS A 383 -9.85 -22.69 -55.23
C CYS A 383 -9.36 -23.58 -54.09
N LEU A 384 -8.39 -23.15 -53.30
CA LEU A 384 -7.91 -23.88 -52.11
C LEU A 384 -8.87 -23.78 -50.94
N LEU A 385 -9.57 -22.67 -50.79
CA LEU A 385 -10.55 -22.47 -49.71
C LEU A 385 -11.93 -23.10 -49.99
N SER A 386 -12.29 -23.30 -51.26
CA SER A 386 -13.58 -23.91 -51.66
C SER A 386 -13.60 -25.43 -51.48
N THR A 387 -12.45 -26.06 -51.19
CA THR A 387 -12.36 -27.50 -50.93
C THR A 387 -12.58 -27.87 -49.45
N SER A 388 -12.75 -26.89 -48.55
CA SER A 388 -13.23 -27.17 -47.19
C SER A 388 -14.74 -27.42 -47.21
N PRO A 389 -15.23 -28.57 -46.71
CA PRO A 389 -16.65 -28.84 -46.69
C PRO A 389 -17.37 -27.80 -45.83
N SER A 390 -18.36 -27.12 -46.47
CA SER A 390 -19.27 -26.23 -45.75
C SER A 390 -19.87 -26.99 -44.58
N PRO A 391 -19.79 -26.48 -43.34
CA PRO A 391 -20.62 -27.06 -42.28
C PRO A 391 -22.06 -26.93 -42.70
N ARG A 392 -22.76 -28.05 -42.83
CA ARG A 392 -24.20 -28.10 -43.05
C ARG A 392 -24.86 -27.23 -41.98
N ASP A 393 -25.65 -26.26 -42.42
CA ASP A 393 -26.61 -25.53 -41.61
C ASP A 393 -27.58 -26.61 -41.03
N GLY A 394 -27.25 -27.07 -39.82
CA GLY A 394 -28.10 -27.94 -39.03
C GLY A 394 -28.55 -27.14 -37.79
N LEU A 395 -29.84 -26.88 -37.76
CA LEU A 395 -30.69 -26.34 -36.69
C LEU A 395 -30.31 -26.76 -35.28
#